data_6d380538e40a2d68453f13ca823b21b9
#
_entry.id   6d380538e40a2d68453f13ca823b21b9
#
_cell.length_a   1.000
_cell.length_b   1.000
_cell.length_c   1.000
_cell.angle_alpha   90.00
_cell.angle_beta   90.00
_cell.angle_gamma   90.00
#
_symmetry.space_group_name_H-M   'P 1'
#
loop_
_entity.id
_entity.type
_entity.pdbx_description
1 polymer ?
#
loop_
_entity_poly.entity_id
_entity_poly.type
_entity_poly.pdbx_seq_one_letter_code
_entity_poly.pdbx_strand_id
1 'polypeptide(L)'
;MQITSSSGSKEIAPMALAIHELVNRLPTTMRTKNSNGVRIEEGKIIDYDYSGPLLEKALFEGKEIHEIPTTGKYAGIPVVVVPIIEEGQVIAVIGLIDITKGIFSDLMEITKRPEPIKNNNLKGEFY
;
A
#
# COMPACT_ATOMS: atom_id res chain seq x y z
N MET A 1 11.14 -14.62 -10.18
CA MET A 1 9.86 -14.52 -9.47
C MET A 1 8.77 -14.21 -10.46
N GLN A 2 7.70 -14.95 -10.43
CA GLN A 2 6.55 -14.67 -11.29
C GLN A 2 5.29 -14.68 -10.42
N ILE A 3 4.53 -13.60 -10.49
CA ILE A 3 3.29 -13.48 -9.74
C ILE A 3 2.12 -13.54 -10.72
N THR A 4 1.17 -14.41 -10.41
CA THR A 4 -0.06 -14.58 -11.17
C THR A 4 -1.26 -14.34 -10.27
N SER A 5 -2.45 -14.34 -10.86
CA SER A 5 -3.69 -14.21 -10.07
C SER A 5 -3.90 -15.35 -9.07
N SER A 6 -3.16 -16.44 -9.20
CA SER A 6 -3.28 -17.60 -8.31
C SER A 6 -2.05 -17.84 -7.44
N SER A 7 -1.08 -16.94 -7.44
CA SER A 7 0.08 -17.06 -6.56
C SER A 7 -0.34 -17.01 -5.11
N GLY A 8 0.21 -17.89 -4.30
CA GLY A 8 -0.13 -17.98 -2.88
C GLY A 8 0.66 -16.99 -2.04
N SER A 9 0.33 -16.93 -0.76
CA SER A 9 0.94 -15.99 0.18
C SER A 9 2.46 -16.14 0.26
N LYS A 10 2.97 -17.36 0.25
CA LYS A 10 4.42 -17.57 0.32
C LYS A 10 5.13 -17.15 -0.95
N GLU A 11 4.46 -17.22 -2.09
CA GLU A 11 5.04 -16.80 -3.36
C GLU A 11 5.15 -15.28 -3.46
N ILE A 12 4.19 -14.55 -2.93
CA ILE A 12 4.20 -13.08 -2.97
C ILE A 12 4.98 -12.46 -1.81
N ALA A 13 5.27 -13.22 -0.77
CA ALA A 13 5.91 -12.71 0.44
C ALA A 13 7.20 -11.94 0.18
N PRO A 14 8.14 -12.40 -0.67
CA PRO A 14 9.36 -11.62 -0.91
C PRO A 14 9.10 -10.24 -1.48
N MET A 15 8.16 -10.11 -2.41
CA MET A 15 7.81 -8.81 -2.99
C MET A 15 7.12 -7.93 -1.95
N ALA A 16 6.19 -8.49 -1.20
CA ALA A 16 5.47 -7.74 -0.18
C ALA A 16 6.42 -7.23 0.92
N LEU A 17 7.40 -8.03 1.31
CA LEU A 17 8.43 -7.61 2.27
C LEU A 17 9.30 -6.49 1.72
N ALA A 18 9.66 -6.55 0.45
CA ALA A 18 10.45 -5.49 -0.17
C ALA A 18 9.66 -4.17 -0.20
N ILE A 19 8.39 -4.23 -0.54
CA ILE A 19 7.51 -3.07 -0.54
C ILE A 19 7.40 -2.51 0.88
N HIS A 20 7.23 -3.37 1.87
CA HIS A 20 7.14 -2.98 3.27
C HIS A 20 8.38 -2.19 3.71
N GLU A 21 9.58 -2.67 3.36
CA GLU A 21 10.81 -1.94 3.65
C GLU A 21 10.87 -0.61 2.89
N LEU A 22 10.42 -0.61 1.64
CA LEU A 22 10.45 0.58 0.79
C LEU A 22 9.58 1.70 1.36
N VAL A 23 8.50 1.37 2.03
CA VAL A 23 7.58 2.34 2.63
C VAL A 23 7.82 2.51 4.12
N ASN A 24 9.06 2.34 4.56
CA ASN A 24 9.48 2.57 5.95
C ASN A 24 8.74 1.70 6.96
N ARG A 25 8.48 0.46 6.59
CA ARG A 25 7.84 -0.54 7.45
C ARG A 25 6.45 -0.15 7.93
N LEU A 26 5.74 0.66 7.16
CA LEU A 26 4.32 0.86 7.42
C LEU A 26 3.59 -0.47 7.28
N PRO A 27 2.54 -0.71 8.07
CA PRO A 27 1.74 -1.92 7.92
C PRO A 27 1.35 -2.13 6.46
N THR A 28 1.68 -3.29 5.94
CA THR A 28 1.55 -3.62 4.52
C THR A 28 0.77 -4.91 4.37
N THR A 29 -0.15 -4.94 3.43
CA THR A 29 -0.90 -6.14 3.09
C THR A 29 -0.82 -6.37 1.59
N MET A 30 -0.92 -7.63 1.18
CA MET A 30 -0.93 -7.98 -0.24
C MET A 30 -1.62 -9.32 -0.41
N ARG A 31 -2.43 -9.43 -1.45
CA ARG A 31 -2.96 -10.73 -1.86
C ARG A 31 -3.17 -10.76 -3.36
N THR A 32 -3.18 -11.98 -3.92
CA THR A 32 -3.58 -12.16 -5.31
C THR A 32 -5.09 -12.38 -5.38
N LYS A 33 -5.62 -12.37 -6.61
CA LYS A 33 -7.06 -12.46 -6.82
C LYS A 33 -7.67 -13.74 -6.25
N ASN A 34 -6.99 -14.86 -6.44
CA ASN A 34 -7.54 -16.17 -6.10
C ASN A 34 -6.97 -16.77 -4.82
N SER A 35 -6.16 -16.04 -4.07
CA SER A 35 -5.54 -16.56 -2.85
C SER A 35 -5.44 -15.46 -1.81
N ASN A 36 -5.74 -15.79 -0.55
CA ASN A 36 -5.42 -14.90 0.55
C ASN A 36 -3.91 -14.67 0.59
N GLY A 37 -3.50 -13.59 1.19
CA GLY A 37 -2.13 -13.16 1.11
C GLY A 37 -1.46 -12.95 2.45
N VAL A 38 -0.71 -11.85 2.58
CA VAL A 38 0.13 -11.59 3.74
C VAL A 38 -0.23 -10.28 4.41
N ARG A 39 -0.02 -10.23 5.71
CA ARG A 39 -0.07 -9.01 6.51
C ARG A 39 1.28 -8.86 7.19
N ILE A 40 1.90 -7.68 7.01
CA ILE A 40 3.27 -7.42 7.43
C ILE A 40 3.31 -6.20 8.33
N GLU A 41 3.93 -6.34 9.49
CA GLU A 41 4.16 -5.22 10.41
C GLU A 41 5.52 -5.39 11.06
N GLU A 42 6.20 -4.28 11.28
CA GLU A 42 7.49 -4.25 11.97
C GLU A 42 8.53 -5.20 11.37
N GLY A 43 8.56 -5.28 10.06
CA GLY A 43 9.52 -6.10 9.32
C GLY A 43 9.22 -7.59 9.29
N LYS A 44 8.05 -8.00 9.76
CA LYS A 44 7.69 -9.42 9.87
C LYS A 44 6.36 -9.71 9.23
N ILE A 45 6.26 -10.87 8.60
CA ILE A 45 4.97 -11.38 8.14
C ILE A 45 4.26 -11.98 9.34
N ILE A 46 3.16 -11.35 9.74
CA ILE A 46 2.41 -11.77 10.93
C ILE A 46 1.17 -12.58 10.58
N ASP A 47 0.82 -12.68 9.30
CA ASP A 47 -0.28 -13.51 8.85
C ASP A 47 -0.02 -13.93 7.41
N TYR A 48 -0.09 -15.23 7.13
CA TYR A 48 0.08 -15.79 5.80
C TYR A 48 -1.25 -16.20 5.14
N ASP A 49 -2.36 -15.88 5.78
CA ASP A 49 -3.69 -16.21 5.25
C ASP A 49 -4.62 -15.00 5.41
N TYR A 50 -4.12 -13.85 4.99
CA TYR A 50 -4.79 -12.58 5.22
C TYR A 50 -5.63 -12.14 4.03
N SER A 51 -6.83 -11.64 4.34
CA SER A 51 -7.58 -10.76 3.47
C SER A 51 -8.32 -9.74 4.33
N GLY A 52 -8.70 -8.65 3.72
CA GLY A 52 -9.43 -7.60 4.41
C GLY A 52 -10.48 -6.98 3.49
N PRO A 53 -11.42 -6.23 4.06
CA PRO A 53 -12.55 -5.71 3.28
C PRO A 53 -12.14 -4.80 2.13
N LEU A 54 -11.11 -3.97 2.31
CA LEU A 54 -10.69 -3.06 1.24
C LEU A 54 -9.84 -3.76 0.19
N LEU A 55 -9.08 -4.80 0.56
CA LEU A 55 -8.39 -5.64 -0.43
C LEU A 55 -9.42 -6.29 -1.35
N GLU A 56 -10.47 -6.86 -0.78
CA GLU A 56 -11.52 -7.50 -1.56
C GLU A 56 -12.28 -6.51 -2.41
N LYS A 57 -12.55 -5.33 -1.89
CA LYS A 57 -13.21 -4.26 -2.64
C LYS A 57 -12.38 -3.85 -3.85
N ALA A 58 -11.07 -3.65 -3.68
CA ALA A 58 -10.19 -3.27 -4.78
C ALA A 58 -10.08 -4.37 -5.83
N LEU A 59 -10.06 -5.64 -5.40
CA LEU A 59 -10.09 -6.76 -6.34
C LEU A 59 -11.35 -6.75 -7.19
N PHE A 60 -12.49 -6.48 -6.56
CA PHE A 60 -13.78 -6.46 -7.24
C PHE A 60 -13.91 -5.27 -8.17
N GLU A 61 -13.55 -4.07 -7.70
CA GLU A 61 -13.74 -2.84 -8.47
C GLU A 61 -12.62 -2.57 -9.48
N GLY A 62 -11.46 -3.16 -9.27
CA GLY A 62 -10.34 -3.00 -10.19
C GLY A 62 -9.74 -1.61 -10.20
N LYS A 63 -9.86 -0.85 -9.12
CA LYS A 63 -9.33 0.51 -9.04
C LYS A 63 -8.80 0.81 -7.66
N GLU A 64 -8.01 1.87 -7.58
CA GLU A 64 -7.41 2.35 -6.34
C GLU A 64 -8.49 2.78 -5.36
N ILE A 65 -8.29 2.44 -4.09
CA ILE A 65 -9.23 2.75 -3.02
C ILE A 65 -8.50 3.49 -1.91
N HIS A 66 -9.09 4.59 -1.46
CA HIS A 66 -8.62 5.39 -0.33
C HIS A 66 -9.79 5.49 0.63
N GLU A 67 -9.81 4.66 1.67
CA GLU A 67 -10.95 4.61 2.59
C GLU A 67 -10.51 4.28 4.01
N ILE A 68 -11.41 4.52 4.94
CA ILE A 68 -11.25 4.09 6.32
C ILE A 68 -12.15 2.88 6.49
N PRO A 69 -11.59 1.67 6.68
CA PRO A 69 -12.41 0.49 6.85
C PRO A 69 -13.18 0.54 8.17
N THR A 70 -14.36 -0.02 8.19
CA THR A 70 -15.18 -0.10 9.39
C THR A 70 -15.04 -1.43 10.11
N THR A 71 -14.45 -2.43 9.45
CA THR A 71 -14.24 -3.76 10.01
C THR A 71 -12.82 -4.23 9.69
N GLY A 72 -12.41 -5.34 10.30
CA GLY A 72 -11.11 -5.95 10.07
C GLY A 72 -10.01 -5.39 10.94
N LYS A 73 -8.79 -5.80 10.64
CA LYS A 73 -7.62 -5.46 11.48
C LYS A 73 -7.26 -3.98 11.46
N TYR A 74 -7.65 -3.27 10.42
CA TYR A 74 -7.31 -1.85 10.27
C TYR A 74 -8.54 -0.94 10.36
N ALA A 75 -9.60 -1.41 11.02
CA ALA A 75 -10.80 -0.61 11.22
C ALA A 75 -10.47 0.72 11.87
N GLY A 76 -11.00 1.81 11.32
CA GLY A 76 -10.78 3.15 11.83
C GLY A 76 -9.48 3.82 11.37
N ILE A 77 -8.67 3.14 10.58
CA ILE A 77 -7.39 3.68 10.12
C ILE A 77 -7.46 3.92 8.60
N PRO A 78 -7.06 5.12 8.12
CA PRO A 78 -7.05 5.34 6.67
C PRO A 78 -6.12 4.35 5.96
N VAL A 79 -6.62 3.74 4.90
CA VAL A 79 -5.89 2.73 4.13
C VAL A 79 -5.99 3.07 2.65
N VAL A 80 -4.91 2.86 1.93
CA VAL A 80 -4.89 2.92 0.48
C VAL A 80 -4.62 1.52 -0.07
N VAL A 81 -5.38 1.12 -1.06
CA VAL A 81 -5.20 -0.16 -1.75
C VAL A 81 -5.06 0.09 -3.23
N VAL A 82 -4.04 -0.49 -3.83
CA VAL A 82 -3.73 -0.32 -5.25
C VAL A 82 -3.79 -1.69 -5.93
N PRO A 83 -4.55 -1.81 -7.02
CA PRO A 83 -4.56 -3.06 -7.78
C PRO A 83 -3.33 -3.18 -8.67
N ILE A 84 -2.87 -4.42 -8.84
CA ILE A 84 -1.87 -4.76 -9.85
C ILE A 84 -2.63 -5.30 -11.04
N ILE A 85 -2.48 -4.63 -12.17
CA ILE A 85 -3.21 -4.96 -13.38
C ILE A 85 -2.25 -5.45 -14.44
N GLU A 86 -2.54 -6.59 -15.02
CA GLU A 86 -1.75 -7.18 -16.10
C GLU A 86 -2.70 -7.54 -17.24
N GLU A 87 -2.41 -7.03 -18.42
CA GLU A 87 -3.25 -7.24 -19.61
C GLU A 87 -4.72 -6.92 -19.39
N GLY A 88 -4.97 -5.81 -18.67
CA GLY A 88 -6.34 -5.36 -18.38
C GLY A 88 -7.03 -6.12 -17.26
N GLN A 89 -6.37 -7.06 -16.63
CA GLN A 89 -6.96 -7.88 -15.55
C GLN A 89 -6.29 -7.58 -14.23
N VAL A 90 -7.09 -7.48 -13.17
CA VAL A 90 -6.55 -7.36 -11.82
C VAL A 90 -6.04 -8.72 -11.39
N ILE A 91 -4.76 -8.80 -11.07
CA ILE A 91 -4.15 -10.06 -10.60
C ILE A 91 -3.87 -10.05 -9.10
N ALA A 92 -3.69 -8.87 -8.52
CA ALA A 92 -3.35 -8.75 -7.10
C ALA A 92 -3.71 -7.35 -6.61
N VAL A 93 -3.64 -7.15 -5.31
CA VAL A 93 -3.81 -5.84 -4.67
C VAL A 93 -2.78 -5.70 -3.56
N ILE A 94 -2.34 -4.47 -3.33
CA ILE A 94 -1.43 -4.11 -2.25
C ILE A 94 -2.10 -3.02 -1.42
N GLY A 95 -2.09 -3.19 -0.11
CA GLY A 95 -2.65 -2.23 0.82
C GLY A 95 -1.62 -1.66 1.77
N LEU A 96 -1.74 -0.38 2.07
CA LEU A 96 -0.89 0.32 3.02
C LEU A 96 -1.74 1.23 3.90
N ILE A 97 -1.23 1.55 5.08
CA ILE A 97 -1.77 2.67 5.85
C ILE A 97 -1.59 3.93 5.00
N ASP A 98 -2.66 4.71 4.86
CA ASP A 98 -2.63 5.91 4.03
C ASP A 98 -2.14 7.11 4.84
N ILE A 99 -0.87 7.44 4.66
CA ILE A 99 -0.26 8.60 5.30
C ILE A 99 -0.29 9.84 4.41
N THR A 100 -0.79 9.72 3.17
CA THR A 100 -0.74 10.82 2.21
C THR A 100 -1.50 12.03 2.71
N LYS A 101 -2.57 11.84 3.45
CA LYS A 101 -3.37 12.92 3.99
C LYS A 101 -2.56 13.80 4.94
N GLY A 102 -1.79 13.17 5.83
CA GLY A 102 -0.90 13.89 6.74
C GLY A 102 0.24 14.57 6.00
N ILE A 103 0.89 13.85 5.10
CA ILE A 103 1.98 14.39 4.27
C ILE A 103 1.49 15.59 3.45
N PHE A 104 0.32 15.47 2.86
CA PHE A 104 -0.26 16.55 2.08
C PHE A 104 -0.50 17.79 2.94
N SER A 105 -1.01 17.62 4.15
CA SER A 105 -1.22 18.72 5.09
C SER A 105 0.09 19.40 5.44
N ASP A 106 1.15 18.65 5.69
CA ASP A 106 2.46 19.20 5.99
C ASP A 106 3.02 19.99 4.80
N LEU A 107 2.85 19.48 3.59
CA LEU A 107 3.27 20.20 2.39
C LEU A 107 2.50 21.51 2.21
N MET A 108 1.21 21.51 2.49
CA MET A 108 0.38 22.70 2.41
C MET A 108 0.83 23.74 3.44
N GLU A 109 1.18 23.33 4.65
CA GLU A 109 1.71 24.25 5.65
C GLU A 109 3.02 24.86 5.19
N ILE A 110 3.92 24.08 4.61
CA ILE A 110 5.20 24.56 4.09
C ILE A 110 4.97 25.59 2.99
N THR A 111 4.04 25.34 2.08
CA THR A 111 3.78 26.27 0.95
C THR A 111 3.11 27.55 1.38
N LYS A 112 2.49 27.61 2.54
CA LYS A 112 1.85 28.80 3.08
C LYS A 112 2.79 29.73 3.83
N ARG A 113 4.06 29.35 3.99
CA ARG A 113 5.03 30.17 4.71
C ARG A 113 5.40 31.40 3.88
N PRO A 114 5.65 32.54 4.54
CA PRO A 114 6.05 33.77 3.86
C PRO A 114 7.34 33.59 3.06
N GLU A 115 8.23 32.75 3.55
CA GLU A 115 9.45 32.39 2.86
C GLU A 115 9.37 30.93 2.45
N PRO A 116 8.88 30.65 1.25
CA PRO A 116 8.86 29.27 0.79
C PRO A 116 10.27 28.73 0.74
N ILE A 117 10.42 27.47 1.08
CA ILE A 117 11.69 26.79 1.01
C ILE A 117 12.18 26.90 -0.43
N LYS A 118 13.31 27.56 -0.61
CA LYS A 118 13.94 27.62 -1.92
C LYS A 118 14.61 26.29 -2.17
N ASN A 119 14.03 25.53 -3.03
CA ASN A 119 14.49 24.17 -3.29
C ASN A 119 15.61 24.11 -4.32
N ASN A 120 16.33 25.19 -4.50
CA ASN A 120 17.47 25.21 -5.42
C ASN A 120 18.47 24.13 -5.07
N ASN A 121 18.60 23.84 -3.79
CA ASN A 121 19.53 22.86 -3.30
C ASN A 121 18.99 21.43 -3.42
N LEU A 122 17.72 21.30 -3.70
CA LEU A 122 17.12 19.99 -3.84
C LEU A 122 17.17 19.45 -5.26
N LYS A 123 17.48 20.34 -6.22
CA LYS A 123 17.66 19.90 -7.59
C LYS A 123 18.92 19.06 -7.67
N GLY A 124 18.79 17.85 -8.13
CA GLY A 124 19.90 16.94 -8.24
C GLY A 124 20.17 16.12 -7.00
N GLU A 125 19.50 16.41 -5.91
CA GLU A 125 19.53 15.57 -4.70
C GLU A 125 18.45 14.50 -4.75
N PHE A 126 17.49 14.68 -5.60
CA PHE A 126 16.56 13.62 -5.94
C PHE A 126 17.27 12.74 -6.96
N TYR A 127 17.37 11.48 -6.62
CA TYR A 127 18.04 10.58 -7.53
C TYR A 127 17.36 10.57 -8.89
#